data_ca029a726a3b991fb2fb1c6f634876bf
#
_entry.id   ca029a726a3b991fb2fb1c6f634876bf
#
_cell.length_a   1.000
_cell.length_b   1.000
_cell.length_c   1.000
_cell.angle_alpha   90.00
_cell.angle_beta   90.00
_cell.angle_gamma   90.00
#
_symmetry.space_group_name_H-M   'P 1'
#
loop_
_entity.id
_entity.type
_entity.pdbx_description
1 polymer ?
#
loop_
_entity_poly.entity_id
_entity_poly.type
_entity_poly.pdbx_seq_one_letter_code
_entity_poly.pdbx_strand_id
1 'polypeptide(L)'
;MGAPTVQTDIAIIGGGIAGLWTLNQLRNAGYSALLFESEALGSKQTIASQGMIHGGIKYALAGAWSGSSEAISAMPGVWRDCLAGKGKVDLRGCDILSEDFYLWSSAALQSRLTSFFASKMLRGRVEKVKPADFPAVLRDPAFSGQVYRLVDLVLDVPSLVSVLAAAWPESLYRVPADALQLRREGGRAVIDVPGCT
;
A
#
# COMPACT_ATOMS: atom_id res chain seq x y z
N MET A 1 17.83 -5.02 40.20
CA MET A 1 17.56 -3.86 39.30
C MET A 1 16.27 -4.19 38.55
N GLY A 2 15.25 -3.30 38.59
CA GLY A 2 14.02 -3.50 37.80
C GLY A 2 14.36 -3.41 36.32
N ALA A 3 13.61 -4.12 35.46
CA ALA A 3 13.72 -4.01 34.01
C ALA A 3 13.49 -2.54 33.58
N PRO A 4 14.21 -2.05 32.58
CA PRO A 4 14.01 -0.70 32.07
C PRO A 4 12.56 -0.57 31.51
N THR A 5 11.89 0.51 31.89
CA THR A 5 10.53 0.80 31.45
C THR A 5 10.56 1.98 30.50
N VAL A 6 10.03 1.80 29.29
CA VAL A 6 9.87 2.86 28.29
C VAL A 6 8.39 3.24 28.22
N GLN A 7 8.10 4.53 28.27
CA GLN A 7 6.75 5.05 28.04
C GLN A 7 6.63 5.50 26.58
N THR A 8 5.55 5.10 25.95
CA THR A 8 5.21 5.49 24.57
C THR A 8 3.71 5.79 24.47
N ASP A 9 3.32 6.61 23.51
CA ASP A 9 1.91 6.92 23.29
C ASP A 9 1.19 5.72 22.64
N ILE A 10 1.88 5.03 21.74
CA ILE A 10 1.28 3.97 20.92
C ILE A 10 2.27 2.82 20.75
N ALA A 11 1.79 1.61 20.97
CA ALA A 11 2.49 0.39 20.61
C ALA A 11 1.78 -0.30 19.45
N ILE A 12 2.53 -0.65 18.41
CA ILE A 12 2.06 -1.32 17.19
C ILE A 12 2.57 -2.74 17.21
N ILE A 13 1.69 -3.72 17.01
CA ILE A 13 2.05 -5.13 16.92
C ILE A 13 1.89 -5.57 15.45
N GLY A 14 2.99 -6.00 14.85
CA GLY A 14 3.08 -6.45 13.47
C GLY A 14 3.79 -5.47 12.56
N GLY A 15 4.89 -5.91 11.96
CA GLY A 15 5.75 -5.15 11.05
C GLY A 15 5.45 -5.36 9.57
N GLY A 16 4.20 -5.67 9.22
CA GLY A 16 3.73 -5.63 7.83
C GLY A 16 3.50 -4.20 7.34
N ILE A 17 3.04 -4.07 6.08
CA ILE A 17 2.81 -2.76 5.46
C ILE A 17 1.91 -1.84 6.30
N ALA A 18 0.87 -2.38 6.92
CA ALA A 18 -0.04 -1.60 7.74
C ALA A 18 0.65 -1.04 9.00
N GLY A 19 1.42 -1.87 9.71
CA GLY A 19 2.17 -1.44 10.91
C GLY A 19 3.25 -0.43 10.58
N LEU A 20 4.06 -0.70 9.56
CA LEU A 20 5.13 0.21 9.14
C LEU A 20 4.58 1.55 8.64
N TRP A 21 3.50 1.55 7.87
CA TRP A 21 2.83 2.77 7.43
C TRP A 21 2.28 3.57 8.61
N THR A 22 1.61 2.90 9.55
CA THR A 22 1.06 3.52 10.76
C THR A 22 2.16 4.12 11.62
N LEU A 23 3.27 3.40 11.82
CA LEU A 23 4.44 3.92 12.55
C LEU A 23 4.93 5.23 11.95
N ASN A 24 5.15 5.24 10.62
CA ASN A 24 5.62 6.44 9.92
C ASN A 24 4.64 7.62 10.07
N GLN A 25 3.34 7.38 9.90
CA GLN A 25 2.35 8.45 10.08
C GLN A 25 2.32 9.02 11.50
N LEU A 26 2.37 8.16 12.51
CA LEU A 26 2.34 8.58 13.92
C LEU A 26 3.60 9.33 14.30
N ARG A 27 4.77 8.83 13.92
CA ARG A 27 6.06 9.48 14.20
C ARG A 27 6.15 10.83 13.50
N ASN A 28 5.72 10.93 12.24
CA ASN A 28 5.67 12.20 11.50
C ASN A 28 4.67 13.19 12.11
N ALA A 29 3.64 12.71 12.79
CA ALA A 29 2.68 13.54 13.54
C ALA A 29 3.15 13.92 14.95
N GLY A 30 4.35 13.48 15.36
CA GLY A 30 4.97 13.83 16.65
C GLY A 30 4.63 12.88 17.80
N TYR A 31 3.91 11.78 17.55
CA TYR A 31 3.66 10.77 18.57
C TYR A 31 4.90 9.90 18.84
N SER A 32 5.11 9.54 20.09
CA SER A 32 6.00 8.44 20.44
C SER A 32 5.33 7.11 20.10
N ALA A 33 5.88 6.37 19.16
CA ALA A 33 5.34 5.08 18.72
C ALA A 33 6.45 4.04 18.59
N LEU A 34 6.18 2.82 19.05
CA LEU A 34 7.05 1.65 18.95
C LEU A 34 6.34 0.55 18.19
N LEU A 35 7.09 -0.19 17.37
CA LEU A 35 6.57 -1.32 16.60
C LEU A 35 7.30 -2.60 16.99
N PHE A 36 6.52 -3.64 17.27
CA PHE A 36 7.00 -4.97 17.62
C PHE A 36 6.66 -5.97 16.51
N GLU A 37 7.66 -6.68 16.01
CA GLU A 37 7.52 -7.72 15.00
C GLU A 37 8.19 -9.01 15.48
N SER A 38 7.53 -10.13 15.24
CA SER A 38 8.03 -11.44 15.69
C SER A 38 8.98 -12.11 14.71
N GLU A 39 8.86 -11.77 13.43
CA GLU A 39 9.65 -12.35 12.34
C GLU A 39 10.43 -11.25 11.61
N ALA A 40 10.53 -11.34 10.30
CA ALA A 40 11.08 -10.28 9.47
C ALA A 40 10.02 -9.25 9.11
N LEU A 41 10.42 -7.97 9.03
CA LEU A 41 9.54 -6.91 8.56
C LEU A 41 8.98 -7.24 7.17
N GLY A 42 7.72 -6.96 6.98
CA GLY A 42 7.04 -7.21 5.73
C GLY A 42 6.79 -8.69 5.41
N SER A 43 7.19 -9.63 6.26
CA SER A 43 6.98 -11.06 6.05
C SER A 43 5.49 -11.41 5.81
N LYS A 44 5.21 -12.60 5.36
CA LYS A 44 3.85 -13.11 5.10
C LYS A 44 3.11 -12.35 4.00
N GLN A 45 1.97 -11.75 4.29
CA GLN A 45 1.10 -11.13 3.28
C GLN A 45 1.72 -9.94 2.56
N THR A 46 2.55 -9.15 3.24
CA THR A 46 3.16 -7.97 2.61
C THR A 46 4.09 -8.37 1.48
N ILE A 47 5.08 -9.23 1.75
CA ILE A 47 6.05 -9.66 0.74
C ILE A 47 5.40 -10.57 -0.34
N ALA A 48 4.33 -11.27 0.00
CA ALA A 48 3.58 -12.09 -0.94
C ALA A 48 2.58 -11.30 -1.80
N SER A 49 2.44 -9.99 -1.55
CA SER A 49 1.57 -9.13 -2.34
C SER A 49 2.21 -8.78 -3.70
N GLN A 50 1.39 -8.37 -4.64
CA GLN A 50 1.87 -7.95 -5.97
C GLN A 50 2.42 -6.51 -5.99
N GLY A 51 2.42 -5.79 -4.88
CA GLY A 51 2.84 -4.38 -4.83
C GLY A 51 1.95 -3.42 -5.62
N MET A 52 0.77 -3.87 -6.02
CA MET A 52 -0.13 -3.10 -6.87
C MET A 52 -0.96 -2.11 -6.06
N ILE A 53 -0.84 -0.83 -6.39
CA ILE A 53 -1.66 0.26 -5.86
C ILE A 53 -2.71 0.60 -6.89
N HIS A 54 -3.96 0.22 -6.64
CA HIS A 54 -5.04 0.35 -7.61
C HIS A 54 -6.11 1.36 -7.18
N GLY A 55 -6.68 2.07 -8.16
CA GLY A 55 -7.77 3.03 -7.99
C GLY A 55 -9.18 2.42 -7.93
N GLY A 56 -9.31 1.11 -7.71
CA GLY A 56 -10.59 0.46 -7.47
C GLY A 56 -11.48 0.26 -8.69
N ILE A 57 -10.98 0.43 -9.90
CA ILE A 57 -11.78 0.33 -11.15
C ILE A 57 -12.48 -1.02 -11.30
N LYS A 58 -11.85 -2.11 -10.86
CA LYS A 58 -12.47 -3.45 -10.90
C LYS A 58 -13.74 -3.56 -10.04
N TYR A 59 -13.83 -2.83 -8.92
CA TYR A 59 -15.04 -2.81 -8.08
C TYR A 59 -16.17 -2.02 -8.74
N ALA A 60 -15.82 -0.93 -9.42
CA ALA A 60 -16.77 -0.17 -10.22
C ALA A 60 -17.33 -1.02 -11.37
N LEU A 61 -16.49 -1.82 -12.05
CA LEU A 61 -16.90 -2.78 -13.09
C LEU A 61 -17.85 -3.86 -12.55
N ALA A 62 -17.69 -4.27 -11.31
CA ALA A 62 -18.56 -5.23 -10.64
C ALA A 62 -19.87 -4.62 -10.09
N GLY A 63 -20.10 -3.32 -10.28
CA GLY A 63 -21.29 -2.63 -9.78
C GLY A 63 -21.27 -2.35 -8.27
N ALA A 64 -20.15 -2.61 -7.58
CA ALA A 64 -19.99 -2.45 -6.14
C ALA A 64 -19.45 -1.05 -5.79
N TRP A 65 -20.13 0.01 -6.25
CA TRP A 65 -19.75 1.37 -5.92
C TRP A 65 -20.33 1.75 -4.54
N SER A 66 -19.46 1.99 -3.57
CA SER A 66 -19.81 2.40 -2.20
C SER A 66 -18.89 3.54 -1.77
N GLY A 67 -19.16 4.20 -0.64
CA GLY A 67 -18.28 5.22 -0.07
C GLY A 67 -16.84 4.73 0.15
N SER A 68 -16.64 3.43 0.44
CA SER A 68 -15.33 2.79 0.51
C SER A 68 -14.60 2.81 -0.84
N SER A 69 -15.33 2.73 -1.96
CA SER A 69 -14.75 2.77 -3.32
C SER A 69 -14.17 4.14 -3.66
N GLU A 70 -14.72 5.21 -3.09
CA GLU A 70 -14.22 6.57 -3.29
C GLU A 70 -12.86 6.75 -2.61
N ALA A 71 -12.72 6.28 -1.36
CA ALA A 71 -11.43 6.28 -0.66
C ALA A 71 -10.36 5.49 -1.41
N ILE A 72 -10.70 4.29 -1.92
CA ILE A 72 -9.78 3.46 -2.72
C ILE A 72 -9.38 4.19 -4.00
N SER A 73 -10.29 4.94 -4.61
CA SER A 73 -10.04 5.63 -5.86
C SER A 73 -9.00 6.73 -5.78
N ALA A 74 -8.78 7.30 -4.59
CA ALA A 74 -7.76 8.31 -4.34
C ALA A 74 -6.37 7.71 -4.07
N MET A 75 -6.27 6.42 -3.77
CA MET A 75 -5.02 5.77 -3.35
C MET A 75 -3.85 5.96 -4.33
N PRO A 76 -3.99 5.77 -5.65
CA PRO A 76 -2.84 6.00 -6.54
C PRO A 76 -2.26 7.41 -6.44
N GLY A 77 -3.10 8.43 -6.25
CA GLY A 77 -2.66 9.81 -6.02
C GLY A 77 -1.92 9.97 -4.69
N VAL A 78 -2.48 9.45 -3.60
CA VAL A 78 -1.85 9.47 -2.27
C VAL A 78 -0.47 8.82 -2.28
N TRP A 79 -0.34 7.66 -2.94
CA TRP A 79 0.93 6.96 -3.02
C TRP A 79 1.94 7.70 -3.90
N ARG A 80 1.52 8.31 -5.01
CA ARG A 80 2.41 9.17 -5.82
C ARG A 80 2.91 10.38 -5.06
N ASP A 81 2.06 11.00 -4.25
CA ASP A 81 2.48 12.11 -3.37
C ASP A 81 3.53 11.63 -2.35
N CYS A 82 3.34 10.45 -1.77
CA CYS A 82 4.32 9.85 -0.86
C CYS A 82 5.65 9.54 -1.58
N LEU A 83 5.62 8.98 -2.78
CA LEU A 83 6.81 8.70 -3.61
C LEU A 83 7.55 9.98 -4.01
N ALA A 84 6.83 11.08 -4.18
CA ALA A 84 7.40 12.40 -4.44
C ALA A 84 7.85 13.15 -3.17
N GLY A 85 7.71 12.56 -1.97
CA GLY A 85 8.03 13.19 -0.70
C GLY A 85 7.06 14.32 -0.29
N LYS A 86 5.86 14.34 -0.86
CA LYS A 86 4.81 15.33 -0.59
C LYS A 86 3.67 14.77 0.28
N GLY A 87 3.65 13.48 0.49
CA GLY A 87 2.63 12.78 1.26
C GLY A 87 2.92 12.77 2.77
N LYS A 88 2.00 12.13 3.52
CA LYS A 88 2.15 11.98 4.99
C LYS A 88 3.26 10.99 5.37
N VAL A 89 3.67 10.14 4.46
CA VAL A 89 4.77 9.18 4.59
C VAL A 89 5.74 9.46 3.46
N ASP A 90 7.02 9.53 3.76
CA ASP A 90 8.06 9.72 2.74
C ASP A 90 8.47 8.36 2.16
N LEU A 91 8.20 8.16 0.89
CA LEU A 91 8.55 6.94 0.15
C LEU A 91 9.61 7.21 -0.93
N ARG A 92 10.33 8.32 -0.86
CA ARG A 92 11.44 8.57 -1.79
C ARG A 92 12.49 7.47 -1.63
N GLY A 93 12.92 6.90 -2.74
CA GLY A 93 13.81 5.75 -2.76
C GLY A 93 13.11 4.39 -2.83
N CYS A 94 11.77 4.36 -2.78
CA CYS A 94 11.03 3.15 -3.11
C CYS A 94 11.04 2.91 -4.63
N ASP A 95 11.36 1.70 -5.06
CA ASP A 95 11.42 1.34 -6.47
C ASP A 95 10.01 1.15 -7.05
N ILE A 96 9.78 1.77 -8.22
CA ILE A 96 8.54 1.62 -8.99
C ILE A 96 8.81 0.60 -10.09
N LEU A 97 8.13 -0.54 -10.05
CA LEU A 97 8.26 -1.59 -11.06
C LEU A 97 7.46 -1.27 -12.33
N SER A 98 6.31 -0.61 -12.20
CA SER A 98 5.52 -0.14 -13.33
C SER A 98 4.63 1.04 -12.94
N GLU A 99 4.60 2.04 -13.80
CA GLU A 99 3.64 3.15 -13.75
C GLU A 99 2.49 2.95 -14.73
N ASP A 100 2.57 1.90 -15.54
CA ASP A 100 1.58 1.54 -16.54
C ASP A 100 0.83 0.29 -16.12
N PHE A 101 -0.47 0.42 -16.00
CA PHE A 101 -1.36 -0.72 -15.82
C PHE A 101 -2.43 -0.70 -16.91
N TYR A 102 -2.55 -1.81 -17.64
CA TYR A 102 -3.44 -1.88 -18.79
C TYR A 102 -4.61 -2.83 -18.55
N LEU A 103 -5.79 -2.36 -18.92
CA LEU A 103 -6.97 -3.18 -19.09
C LEU A 103 -7.25 -3.31 -20.59
N TRP A 104 -7.46 -4.53 -21.06
CA TRP A 104 -7.81 -4.79 -22.44
C TRP A 104 -9.09 -5.62 -22.56
N SER A 105 -9.76 -5.51 -23.68
CA SER A 105 -10.96 -6.29 -23.99
C SER A 105 -10.88 -6.86 -25.38
N SER A 106 -11.52 -8.02 -25.58
CA SER A 106 -11.81 -8.53 -26.91
C SER A 106 -12.87 -7.66 -27.60
N ALA A 107 -12.96 -7.76 -28.90
CA ALA A 107 -13.97 -7.03 -29.71
C ALA A 107 -15.42 -7.25 -29.22
N ALA A 108 -15.72 -8.45 -28.72
CA ALA A 108 -17.07 -8.80 -28.24
C ALA A 108 -17.52 -8.05 -26.97
N LEU A 109 -16.58 -7.59 -26.13
CA LEU A 109 -16.86 -6.86 -24.88
C LEU A 109 -16.68 -5.34 -25.02
N GLN A 110 -16.33 -4.87 -26.20
CA GLN A 110 -15.94 -3.50 -26.47
C GLN A 110 -17.03 -2.47 -26.11
N SER A 111 -18.29 -2.73 -26.46
CA SER A 111 -19.40 -1.79 -26.22
C SER A 111 -19.68 -1.58 -24.73
N ARG A 112 -19.61 -2.64 -23.91
CA ARG A 112 -19.82 -2.56 -22.45
C ARG A 112 -18.75 -1.75 -21.75
N LEU A 113 -17.49 -1.98 -22.10
CA LEU A 113 -16.37 -1.25 -21.50
C LEU A 113 -16.34 0.21 -21.96
N THR A 114 -16.60 0.49 -23.22
CA THR A 114 -16.64 1.88 -23.73
C THR A 114 -17.72 2.69 -23.02
N SER A 115 -18.92 2.16 -22.86
CA SER A 115 -20.02 2.83 -22.15
C SER A 115 -19.68 3.05 -20.67
N PHE A 116 -19.06 2.07 -20.04
CA PHE A 116 -18.63 2.16 -18.64
C PHE A 116 -17.56 3.24 -18.43
N PHE A 117 -16.51 3.28 -19.26
CA PHE A 117 -15.44 4.26 -19.16
C PHE A 117 -15.82 5.67 -19.61
N ALA A 118 -16.89 5.82 -20.39
CA ALA A 118 -17.45 7.12 -20.73
C ALA A 118 -18.15 7.81 -19.54
N SER A 119 -18.40 7.10 -18.44
CA SER A 119 -19.03 7.69 -17.26
C SER A 119 -18.18 8.79 -16.64
N LYS A 120 -18.82 9.84 -16.10
CA LYS A 120 -18.15 10.97 -15.44
C LYS A 120 -17.23 10.55 -14.28
N MET A 121 -17.52 9.42 -13.62
CA MET A 121 -16.81 8.92 -12.45
C MET A 121 -15.39 8.44 -12.74
N LEU A 122 -15.07 8.12 -14.00
CA LEU A 122 -13.77 7.57 -14.40
C LEU A 122 -12.92 8.55 -15.20
N ARG A 123 -13.40 9.78 -15.41
CA ARG A 123 -12.64 10.81 -16.12
C ARG A 123 -11.33 11.11 -15.41
N GLY A 124 -10.22 11.06 -16.17
CA GLY A 124 -8.86 11.27 -15.65
C GLY A 124 -8.22 10.07 -14.97
N ARG A 125 -8.92 8.92 -14.86
CA ARG A 125 -8.39 7.69 -14.26
C ARG A 125 -8.15 6.57 -15.26
N VAL A 126 -8.74 6.71 -16.43
CA VAL A 126 -8.65 5.73 -17.52
C VAL A 126 -8.46 6.50 -18.81
N GLU A 127 -7.45 6.12 -19.55
CA GLU A 127 -7.13 6.65 -20.87
C GLU A 127 -7.25 5.54 -21.91
N LYS A 128 -7.98 5.79 -23.00
CA LYS A 128 -7.99 4.87 -24.13
C LYS A 128 -6.67 5.00 -24.89
N VAL A 129 -5.95 3.91 -25.01
CA VAL A 129 -4.67 3.86 -25.72
C VAL A 129 -4.92 3.73 -27.21
N LYS A 130 -4.18 4.48 -28.03
CA LYS A 130 -4.22 4.35 -29.48
C LYS A 130 -3.46 3.10 -29.92
N PRO A 131 -3.83 2.44 -31.04
CA PRO A 131 -3.15 1.23 -31.50
C PRO A 131 -1.65 1.39 -31.69
N ALA A 132 -1.17 2.56 -32.10
CA ALA A 132 0.25 2.86 -32.23
C ALA A 132 1.01 2.83 -30.90
N ASP A 133 0.31 3.10 -29.80
CA ASP A 133 0.88 3.20 -28.45
C ASP A 133 0.62 1.95 -27.61
N PHE A 134 0.10 0.88 -28.22
CA PHE A 134 -0.15 -0.39 -27.51
C PHE A 134 1.16 -0.96 -26.96
N PRO A 135 1.13 -1.58 -25.77
CA PRO A 135 2.25 -2.39 -25.28
C PRO A 135 2.65 -3.43 -26.33
N ALA A 136 3.93 -3.76 -26.40
CA ALA A 136 4.48 -4.65 -27.43
C ALA A 136 3.72 -5.97 -27.56
N VAL A 137 3.30 -6.54 -26.42
CA VAL A 137 2.55 -7.80 -26.35
C VAL A 137 1.15 -7.72 -26.95
N LEU A 138 0.59 -6.52 -27.17
CA LEU A 138 -0.75 -6.29 -27.73
C LEU A 138 -0.69 -5.71 -29.15
N ARG A 139 0.50 -5.66 -29.80
CA ARG A 139 0.68 -5.18 -31.17
C ARG A 139 0.52 -6.28 -32.21
N ASP A 140 0.14 -7.49 -31.79
CA ASP A 140 -0.14 -8.57 -32.73
C ASP A 140 -1.31 -8.20 -33.66
N PRO A 141 -1.17 -8.38 -34.99
CA PRO A 141 -2.26 -8.09 -35.96
C PRO A 141 -3.56 -8.86 -35.68
N ALA A 142 -3.49 -9.99 -34.99
CA ALA A 142 -4.67 -10.75 -34.57
C ALA A 142 -5.42 -10.10 -33.41
N PHE A 143 -4.81 -9.14 -32.70
CA PHE A 143 -5.47 -8.44 -31.61
C PHE A 143 -6.40 -7.35 -32.14
N SER A 144 -7.71 -7.56 -32.03
CA SER A 144 -8.76 -6.65 -32.47
C SER A 144 -9.48 -5.93 -31.31
N GLY A 145 -8.90 -5.96 -30.11
CA GLY A 145 -9.50 -5.41 -28.91
C GLY A 145 -9.23 -3.92 -28.68
N GLN A 146 -9.69 -3.43 -27.55
CA GLN A 146 -9.34 -2.09 -27.04
C GLN A 146 -8.45 -2.19 -25.82
N VAL A 147 -7.55 -1.21 -25.68
CA VAL A 147 -6.63 -1.09 -24.56
C VAL A 147 -6.89 0.22 -23.84
N TYR A 148 -6.94 0.15 -22.53
CA TYR A 148 -7.08 1.29 -21.63
C TYR A 148 -5.93 1.30 -20.64
N ARG A 149 -5.30 2.45 -20.46
CA ARG A 149 -4.29 2.69 -19.42
C ARG A 149 -4.98 3.22 -18.18
N LEU A 150 -4.63 2.65 -17.03
CA LEU A 150 -5.13 3.02 -15.71
C LEU A 150 -4.08 3.81 -14.95
N VAL A 151 -4.53 4.59 -13.94
CA VAL A 151 -3.63 5.37 -13.06
C VAL A 151 -2.92 4.53 -12.00
N ASP A 152 -3.11 3.24 -12.04
CA ASP A 152 -2.54 2.28 -11.09
C ASP A 152 -1.01 2.23 -11.24
N LEU A 153 -0.31 1.80 -10.19
CA LEU A 153 1.14 1.61 -10.20
C LEU A 153 1.52 0.34 -9.45
N VAL A 154 2.71 -0.18 -9.75
CA VAL A 154 3.25 -1.36 -9.09
C VAL A 154 4.58 -0.99 -8.45
N LEU A 155 4.70 -1.25 -7.15
CA LEU A 155 5.89 -0.97 -6.35
C LEU A 155 6.67 -2.25 -6.09
N ASP A 156 7.99 -2.15 -5.95
CA ASP A 156 8.81 -3.20 -5.39
C ASP A 156 8.56 -3.30 -3.88
N VAL A 157 7.95 -4.39 -3.47
CA VAL A 157 7.55 -4.57 -2.06
C VAL A 157 8.74 -4.65 -1.10
N PRO A 158 9.85 -5.34 -1.42
CA PRO A 158 11.07 -5.29 -0.62
C PRO A 158 11.61 -3.87 -0.42
N SER A 159 11.71 -3.07 -1.48
CA SER A 159 12.19 -1.70 -1.37
C SER A 159 11.24 -0.82 -0.56
N LEU A 160 9.93 -0.98 -0.72
CA LEU A 160 8.91 -0.30 0.07
C LEU A 160 9.06 -0.57 1.57
N VAL A 161 9.20 -1.85 1.96
CA VAL A 161 9.43 -2.24 3.36
C VAL A 161 10.73 -1.64 3.89
N SER A 162 11.79 -1.67 3.10
CA SER A 162 13.10 -1.11 3.46
C SER A 162 13.02 0.40 3.72
N VAL A 163 12.38 1.16 2.84
CA VAL A 163 12.21 2.61 2.98
C VAL A 163 11.40 2.95 4.24
N LEU A 164 10.29 2.26 4.46
CA LEU A 164 9.45 2.48 5.64
C LEU A 164 10.17 2.16 6.95
N ALA A 165 10.97 1.11 6.96
CA ALA A 165 11.74 0.71 8.13
C ALA A 165 12.92 1.66 8.43
N ALA A 166 13.58 2.13 7.37
CA ALA A 166 14.75 3.00 7.48
C ALA A 166 14.43 4.39 8.07
N ALA A 167 13.16 4.82 8.00
CA ALA A 167 12.75 6.13 8.52
C ALA A 167 12.81 6.22 10.06
N TRP A 168 12.53 5.11 10.76
CA TRP A 168 12.44 5.08 12.24
C TRP A 168 13.02 3.78 12.82
N PRO A 169 14.30 3.46 12.56
CA PRO A 169 14.91 2.19 12.97
C PRO A 169 14.93 2.00 14.49
N GLU A 170 15.05 3.08 15.25
CA GLU A 170 15.04 3.06 16.71
C GLU A 170 13.67 2.73 17.31
N SER A 171 12.63 2.76 16.52
CA SER A 171 11.26 2.42 16.92
C SER A 171 10.86 0.98 16.60
N LEU A 172 11.75 0.20 16.01
CA LEU A 172 11.48 -1.17 15.54
C LEU A 172 12.12 -2.19 16.48
N TYR A 173 11.32 -3.08 17.01
CA TYR A 173 11.76 -4.12 17.93
C TYR A 173 11.37 -5.49 17.41
N ARG A 174 12.33 -6.40 17.35
CA ARG A 174 12.07 -7.80 17.05
C ARG A 174 11.86 -8.56 18.36
N VAL A 175 10.67 -9.12 18.53
CA VAL A 175 10.27 -9.82 19.76
C VAL A 175 9.49 -11.06 19.38
N PRO A 176 9.86 -12.28 19.85
CA PRO A 176 9.08 -13.47 19.60
C PRO A 176 7.61 -13.28 20.03
N ALA A 177 6.66 -13.82 19.24
CA ALA A 177 5.23 -13.59 19.47
C ALA A 177 4.76 -14.07 20.85
N ASP A 178 5.32 -15.18 21.33
CA ASP A 178 5.04 -15.79 22.64
C ASP A 178 5.69 -15.03 23.81
N ALA A 179 6.63 -14.15 23.51
CA ALA A 179 7.28 -13.31 24.52
C ALA A 179 6.52 -12.01 24.83
N LEU A 180 5.58 -11.60 23.98
CA LEU A 180 4.75 -10.41 24.21
C LEU A 180 3.62 -10.71 25.18
N GLN A 181 3.66 -10.15 26.38
CA GLN A 181 2.59 -10.24 27.35
C GLN A 181 1.89 -8.88 27.49
N LEU A 182 0.59 -8.87 27.16
CA LEU A 182 -0.23 -7.68 27.27
C LEU A 182 -1.02 -7.72 28.59
N ARG A 183 -0.89 -6.69 29.38
CA ARG A 183 -1.67 -6.50 30.61
C ARG A 183 -2.16 -5.07 30.75
N ARG A 184 -3.10 -4.86 31.63
CA ARG A 184 -3.60 -3.52 31.96
C ARG A 184 -3.22 -3.18 33.40
N GLU A 185 -2.63 -2.02 33.61
CA GLU A 185 -2.21 -1.53 34.91
C GLU A 185 -2.46 -0.02 35.00
N GLY A 186 -3.14 0.44 36.05
CA GLY A 186 -3.41 1.86 36.24
C GLY A 186 -4.15 2.55 35.08
N GLY A 187 -4.98 1.80 34.34
CA GLY A 187 -5.70 2.33 33.17
C GLY A 187 -4.87 2.38 31.87
N ARG A 188 -3.61 1.97 31.90
CA ARG A 188 -2.70 1.91 30.74
C ARG A 188 -2.53 0.47 30.26
N ALA A 189 -2.25 0.32 28.97
CA ALA A 189 -1.76 -0.94 28.41
C ALA A 189 -0.25 -1.05 28.75
N VAL A 190 0.14 -2.21 29.25
CA VAL A 190 1.57 -2.54 29.51
C VAL A 190 1.93 -3.73 28.63
N ILE A 191 3.06 -3.63 27.96
CA ILE A 191 3.65 -4.70 27.18
C ILE A 191 4.92 -5.12 27.89
N ASP A 192 4.92 -6.34 28.40
CA ASP A 192 6.13 -6.94 28.98
C ASP A 192 6.87 -7.67 27.87
N VAL A 193 8.15 -7.32 27.68
CA VAL A 193 9.05 -7.90 26.69
C VAL A 193 10.23 -8.53 27.42
N PRO A 194 10.24 -9.84 27.65
CA PRO A 194 11.36 -10.50 28.30
C PRO A 194 12.64 -10.37 27.47
N GLY A 195 13.74 -9.99 28.13
CA GLY A 195 15.07 -10.00 27.50
C GLY A 195 15.40 -8.76 26.66
N CYS A 196 14.57 -7.71 26.62
CA CYS A 196 14.99 -6.40 26.15
C CYS A 196 15.82 -5.72 27.25
N THR A 197 17.12 -5.68 27.07
CA THR A 197 18.08 -4.90 27.88
C THR A 197 18.59 -3.74 27.05
#